data_af1f12a9a7e3a87781f13c0b49f1bc08
#
_entry.id   af1f12a9a7e3a87781f13c0b49f1bc08
#
_cell.length_a   1.000
_cell.length_b   1.000
_cell.length_c   1.000
_cell.angle_alpha   90.00
_cell.angle_beta   90.00
_cell.angle_gamma   90.00
#
_symmetry.space_group_name_H-M   'P 1'
#
loop_
_entity.id
_entity.type
_entity.pdbx_description
1 polymer ?
#
loop_
_entity_poly.entity_id
_entity_poly.type
_entity_poly.pdbx_seq_one_letter_code
_entity_poly.pdbx_strand_id
1 'polypeptide(L)'
;LDSQKALIKGIATQQGDGWLIGNRVKMQPDESIHIRDGLYTTCDCTDHPHFYINMTQAKVIPGKKIIAGYSYLVMEDVPIYFPGIPEAFFPVQTGPKSGILMPTYGEDAKGFFIRDLGYYFTLGEHMDLAIRGGIYTLGSWEVSAVSQYVKRYKFRGNFNLSYSSIRTGEKGQPDYVNQNNYRIQWSHSQDAKANPGSTFSASVNLTSSGYSRYSATTVNDILATQTNSSISYSKNWEGTPFSLSLNLAASQNSRDKTISVTLPTITFNVASFNPFKRKEAVGKTRWYEKIKMSYSMKMTNTVSAKEDTIFTKETLNKMKNGIQHTIPVSTSLTLFNYINVSPSFNYTERWYFKKVSQQWNNETKTVDTLDPEYGFWRIYNYNASVSANTTIYGTYTAKKKERKLQAVRHTLTPNIGFAYSPDFSRQRYGFYETVQTDTTGRFKVYSPFTDNAYGVPGSGQQFNLTFGLSQSLEAKVRTKDTVKKVKIIDQISINGSYNFLADSMGLSTLPIQLRTTIYQNI
;
A
#
# COMPACT_ATOMS: atom_id res chain seq x y z
N LEU A 1 15.63 19.26 -65.16
CA LEU A 1 15.21 18.18 -64.23
C LEU A 1 16.37 17.25 -63.83
N ASP A 2 17.43 17.22 -64.65
CA ASP A 2 18.59 16.31 -64.39
C ASP A 2 19.40 16.63 -63.13
N SER A 3 19.32 17.85 -62.59
CA SER A 3 20.04 18.25 -61.39
C SER A 3 19.31 17.91 -60.07
N GLN A 4 18.06 17.45 -60.11
CA GLN A 4 17.19 17.19 -58.96
C GLN A 4 17.16 18.34 -57.92
N LYS A 5 17.45 19.56 -58.35
CA LYS A 5 17.44 20.78 -57.54
C LYS A 5 16.22 21.62 -57.92
N ALA A 6 15.49 22.14 -56.95
CA ALA A 6 14.38 23.05 -57.15
C ALA A 6 14.60 24.34 -56.35
N LEU A 7 14.26 25.50 -56.95
CA LEU A 7 14.20 26.78 -56.26
C LEU A 7 12.75 27.22 -56.24
N ILE A 8 12.20 27.40 -55.07
CA ILE A 8 10.79 27.72 -54.87
C ILE A 8 10.70 29.04 -54.08
N LYS A 9 9.78 29.89 -54.44
CA LYS A 9 9.46 31.11 -53.72
C LYS A 9 8.13 30.92 -53.00
N GLY A 10 8.09 31.26 -51.70
CA GLY A 10 6.85 31.23 -50.91
C GLY A 10 6.31 29.82 -50.73
N ILE A 11 6.88 29.03 -49.84
CA ILE A 11 6.34 27.71 -49.48
C ILE A 11 5.85 27.72 -48.02
N ALA A 12 4.68 27.15 -47.79
CA ALA A 12 4.21 26.80 -46.44
C ALA A 12 4.09 25.28 -46.37
N THR A 13 4.74 24.67 -45.41
CA THR A 13 4.69 23.21 -45.19
C THR A 13 4.45 22.90 -43.73
N GLN A 14 3.56 21.97 -43.46
CA GLN A 14 3.32 21.49 -42.10
C GLN A 14 4.48 20.58 -41.67
N GLN A 15 5.05 20.88 -40.52
CA GLN A 15 6.14 20.10 -39.92
C GLN A 15 5.82 19.84 -38.43
N GLY A 16 5.43 18.61 -38.11
CA GLY A 16 4.91 18.26 -36.79
C GLY A 16 3.58 19.00 -36.54
N ASP A 17 3.47 19.63 -35.38
CA ASP A 17 2.28 20.39 -34.96
C ASP A 17 2.31 21.87 -35.43
N GLY A 18 3.29 22.27 -36.24
CA GLY A 18 3.43 23.65 -36.66
C GLY A 18 3.65 23.80 -38.17
N TRP A 19 3.67 25.07 -38.63
CA TRP A 19 3.88 25.48 -40.00
C TRP A 19 5.25 26.08 -40.15
N LEU A 20 5.99 25.59 -41.16
CA LEU A 20 7.24 26.17 -41.63
C LEU A 20 6.99 26.91 -42.93
N ILE A 21 7.19 28.21 -42.91
CA ILE A 21 6.97 29.09 -44.05
C ILE A 21 8.33 29.66 -44.47
N GLY A 22 8.67 29.56 -45.74
CA GLY A 22 9.93 30.03 -46.25
C GLY A 22 9.79 30.94 -47.49
N ASN A 23 10.43 32.09 -47.47
CA ASN A 23 10.42 33.03 -48.60
C ASN A 23 11.26 32.55 -49.76
N ARG A 24 12.45 32.00 -49.49
CA ARG A 24 13.36 31.45 -50.51
C ARG A 24 13.77 30.05 -50.11
N VAL A 25 13.35 29.08 -50.88
CA VAL A 25 13.53 27.67 -50.57
C VAL A 25 14.26 26.97 -51.70
N LYS A 26 15.31 26.25 -51.36
CA LYS A 26 16.11 25.45 -52.31
C LYS A 26 16.09 23.99 -51.87
N MET A 27 15.53 23.13 -52.68
CA MET A 27 15.61 21.68 -52.51
C MET A 27 16.93 21.16 -53.13
N GLN A 28 17.59 20.25 -52.42
CA GLN A 28 18.83 19.58 -52.85
C GLN A 28 18.55 18.14 -53.30
N PRO A 29 19.48 17.48 -54.00
CA PRO A 29 19.30 16.10 -54.46
C PRO A 29 19.18 15.06 -53.32
N ASP A 30 19.65 15.41 -52.13
CA ASP A 30 19.50 14.60 -50.89
C ASP A 30 18.16 14.85 -50.20
N GLU A 31 17.17 15.44 -50.90
CA GLU A 31 15.87 15.84 -50.41
C GLU A 31 15.93 16.87 -49.26
N SER A 32 17.11 17.34 -48.87
CA SER A 32 17.20 18.39 -47.86
C SER A 32 16.72 19.73 -48.45
N ILE A 33 16.00 20.48 -47.63
CA ILE A 33 15.40 21.75 -48.00
C ILE A 33 16.13 22.86 -47.24
N HIS A 34 16.75 23.76 -47.98
CA HIS A 34 17.41 24.95 -47.46
C HIS A 34 16.46 26.14 -47.57
N ILE A 35 16.22 26.81 -46.46
CA ILE A 35 15.31 27.95 -46.35
C ILE A 35 16.12 29.16 -45.93
N ARG A 36 15.88 30.29 -46.57
CA ARG A 36 16.40 31.60 -46.17
C ARG A 36 15.20 32.47 -45.82
N ASP A 37 15.32 33.19 -44.71
CA ASP A 37 14.27 34.03 -44.16
C ASP A 37 12.97 33.23 -43.96
N GLY A 38 13.08 32.17 -43.13
CA GLY A 38 11.96 31.28 -42.77
C GLY A 38 11.35 31.61 -41.42
N LEU A 39 10.10 31.28 -41.28
CA LEU A 39 9.41 31.37 -40.00
C LEU A 39 8.77 30.02 -39.63
N TYR A 40 8.75 29.72 -38.34
CA TYR A 40 8.06 28.57 -37.79
C TYR A 40 7.02 29.02 -36.77
N THR A 41 5.79 28.56 -36.93
CA THR A 41 4.68 28.91 -36.07
C THR A 41 3.78 27.72 -35.80
N THR A 42 3.17 27.69 -34.62
CA THR A 42 2.07 26.79 -34.28
C THR A 42 0.73 27.53 -34.30
N CYS A 43 0.69 28.77 -34.81
CA CYS A 43 -0.52 29.53 -35.00
C CYS A 43 -1.34 28.96 -36.18
N ASP A 44 -2.65 28.90 -36.03
CA ASP A 44 -3.55 28.44 -37.09
C ASP A 44 -3.64 29.44 -38.26
N CYS A 45 -3.29 30.71 -38.01
CA CYS A 45 -3.22 31.76 -39.04
C CYS A 45 -1.88 31.71 -39.74
N THR A 46 -1.80 31.04 -40.89
CA THR A 46 -0.58 30.90 -41.66
C THR A 46 -0.19 32.13 -42.46
N ASP A 47 -1.16 32.96 -42.81
CA ASP A 47 -0.93 34.17 -43.64
C ASP A 47 -0.35 35.32 -42.82
N HIS A 48 -0.79 35.44 -41.56
CA HIS A 48 -0.30 36.45 -40.62
C HIS A 48 -0.29 35.86 -39.21
N PRO A 49 0.75 35.05 -38.87
CA PRO A 49 0.77 34.41 -37.58
C PRO A 49 1.07 35.43 -36.46
N HIS A 50 0.25 35.40 -35.39
CA HIS A 50 0.38 36.29 -34.22
C HIS A 50 1.71 36.11 -33.45
N PHE A 51 2.29 34.93 -33.56
CA PHE A 51 3.63 34.63 -33.02
C PHE A 51 4.35 33.63 -33.88
N TYR A 52 5.66 33.81 -34.03
CA TYR A 52 6.50 32.90 -34.77
C TYR A 52 7.97 33.01 -34.38
N ILE A 53 8.73 31.97 -34.66
CA ILE A 53 10.17 32.00 -34.57
C ILE A 53 10.70 32.36 -35.96
N ASN A 54 11.35 33.49 -36.07
CA ASN A 54 12.03 33.90 -37.30
C ASN A 54 13.41 33.25 -37.34
N MET A 55 13.75 32.64 -38.48
CA MET A 55 15.03 31.97 -38.72
C MET A 55 15.71 32.62 -39.93
N THR A 56 16.91 33.15 -39.72
CA THR A 56 17.67 33.75 -40.81
C THR A 56 17.98 32.75 -41.92
N GLN A 57 18.27 31.52 -41.54
CA GLN A 57 18.46 30.38 -42.43
C GLN A 57 18.09 29.09 -41.73
N ALA A 58 17.56 28.11 -42.46
CA ALA A 58 17.28 26.80 -41.93
C ALA A 58 17.57 25.70 -42.96
N LYS A 59 17.99 24.54 -42.46
CA LYS A 59 18.10 23.29 -43.21
C LYS A 59 17.11 22.29 -42.66
N VAL A 60 16.14 21.92 -43.46
CA VAL A 60 15.17 20.88 -43.13
C VAL A 60 15.63 19.55 -43.69
N ILE A 61 15.77 18.55 -42.87
CA ILE A 61 15.96 17.16 -43.26
C ILE A 61 14.63 16.45 -43.06
N PRO A 62 13.87 16.15 -44.13
CA PRO A 62 12.51 15.61 -44.03
C PRO A 62 12.45 14.39 -43.13
N GLY A 63 11.44 14.35 -42.25
CA GLY A 63 11.23 13.25 -41.31
C GLY A 63 12.28 13.12 -40.20
N LYS A 64 13.28 14.00 -40.12
CA LYS A 64 14.35 13.92 -39.09
C LYS A 64 14.42 15.18 -38.23
N LYS A 65 14.89 16.31 -38.79
CA LYS A 65 15.14 17.53 -38.01
C LYS A 65 15.18 18.78 -38.85
N ILE A 66 14.97 19.91 -38.23
CA ILE A 66 15.20 21.25 -38.76
C ILE A 66 16.42 21.82 -38.01
N ILE A 67 17.43 22.26 -38.74
CA ILE A 67 18.59 22.96 -38.20
C ILE A 67 18.42 24.41 -38.60
N ALA A 68 18.24 25.31 -37.66
CA ALA A 68 18.10 26.74 -37.89
C ALA A 68 19.33 27.48 -37.40
N GLY A 69 19.75 28.47 -38.15
CA GLY A 69 20.75 29.44 -37.71
C GLY A 69 20.16 30.39 -36.67
N TYR A 70 20.71 31.62 -36.59
CA TYR A 70 20.22 32.60 -35.62
C TYR A 70 18.72 32.79 -35.74
N SER A 71 18.05 32.56 -34.62
CA SER A 71 16.57 32.57 -34.54
C SER A 71 16.11 33.45 -33.38
N TYR A 72 15.01 34.16 -33.55
CA TYR A 72 14.38 35.00 -32.55
C TYR A 72 12.86 34.92 -32.61
N LEU A 73 12.22 35.19 -31.50
CA LEU A 73 10.76 35.20 -31.39
C LEU A 73 10.22 36.53 -31.92
N VAL A 74 9.11 36.45 -32.67
CA VAL A 74 8.30 37.59 -33.06
C VAL A 74 6.91 37.40 -32.51
N MET A 75 6.34 38.41 -31.85
CA MET A 75 4.98 38.42 -31.32
C MET A 75 4.28 39.69 -31.80
N GLU A 76 3.12 39.53 -32.44
CA GLU A 76 2.37 40.66 -33.01
C GLU A 76 3.26 41.63 -33.79
N ASP A 77 4.10 41.09 -34.69
CA ASP A 77 5.08 41.80 -35.51
C ASP A 77 6.22 42.49 -34.74
N VAL A 78 6.29 42.36 -33.43
CA VAL A 78 7.39 42.91 -32.63
C VAL A 78 8.49 41.86 -32.44
N PRO A 79 9.69 42.09 -33.00
CA PRO A 79 10.80 41.14 -32.87
C PRO A 79 11.44 41.24 -31.49
N ILE A 80 11.57 40.08 -30.83
CA ILE A 80 12.23 39.91 -29.53
C ILE A 80 13.60 39.28 -29.80
N TYR A 81 14.62 40.11 -29.91
CA TYR A 81 15.97 39.66 -30.23
C TYR A 81 16.74 39.06 -29.07
N PHE A 82 16.30 39.27 -27.86
CA PHE A 82 16.95 38.75 -26.65
C PHE A 82 15.96 37.99 -25.76
N PRO A 83 16.30 36.75 -25.33
CA PRO A 83 17.46 35.97 -25.78
C PRO A 83 17.26 35.42 -27.19
N GLY A 84 18.19 35.73 -28.11
CA GLY A 84 18.24 35.08 -29.43
C GLY A 84 18.88 33.69 -29.30
N ILE A 85 18.50 32.79 -30.18
CA ILE A 85 19.05 31.44 -30.22
C ILE A 85 20.04 31.38 -31.40
N PRO A 86 21.36 31.23 -31.12
CA PRO A 86 22.40 31.26 -32.18
C PRO A 86 22.23 30.12 -33.19
N GLU A 87 21.91 28.92 -32.71
CA GLU A 87 21.57 27.74 -33.50
C GLU A 87 20.45 26.96 -32.81
N ALA A 88 19.44 26.57 -33.56
CA ALA A 88 18.31 25.83 -33.06
C ALA A 88 18.13 24.50 -33.78
N PHE A 89 17.75 23.46 -33.05
CA PHE A 89 17.39 22.17 -33.58
C PHE A 89 15.90 21.89 -33.25
N PHE A 90 15.09 21.83 -34.29
CA PHE A 90 13.67 21.48 -34.15
C PHE A 90 13.48 20.04 -34.63
N PRO A 91 13.08 19.10 -33.76
CA PRO A 91 12.77 17.75 -34.20
C PRO A 91 11.41 17.69 -34.92
N VAL A 92 11.38 17.05 -36.08
CA VAL A 92 10.17 16.90 -36.92
C VAL A 92 9.37 15.62 -36.58
N GLN A 93 9.99 14.67 -35.89
CA GLN A 93 9.31 13.40 -35.57
C GLN A 93 8.51 13.52 -34.29
N THR A 94 7.27 13.04 -34.33
CA THR A 94 6.40 12.84 -33.18
C THR A 94 6.88 11.64 -32.38
N GLY A 95 7.63 11.87 -31.30
CA GLY A 95 8.09 10.82 -30.39
C GLY A 95 9.03 11.39 -29.34
N PRO A 96 9.16 10.72 -28.19
CA PRO A 96 10.08 11.17 -27.15
C PRO A 96 11.53 11.15 -27.66
N LYS A 97 12.26 12.23 -27.46
CA LYS A 97 13.66 12.38 -27.87
C LYS A 97 14.54 12.76 -26.70
N SER A 98 15.76 12.25 -26.71
CA SER A 98 16.81 12.68 -25.79
C SER A 98 17.20 14.12 -26.06
N GLY A 99 17.48 14.89 -25.01
CA GLY A 99 17.86 16.29 -25.13
C GLY A 99 18.21 16.95 -23.81
N ILE A 100 18.77 18.15 -23.91
CA ILE A 100 19.13 18.98 -22.76
C ILE A 100 17.84 19.53 -22.10
N LEU A 101 17.76 19.43 -20.79
CA LEU A 101 16.73 20.07 -19.98
C LEU A 101 17.21 21.47 -19.60
N MET A 102 16.39 22.47 -19.90
CA MET A 102 16.72 23.86 -19.63
C MET A 102 16.68 24.15 -18.13
N PRO A 103 17.66 24.89 -17.60
CA PRO A 103 17.70 25.23 -16.18
C PRO A 103 16.63 26.28 -15.82
N THR A 104 16.25 26.27 -14.55
CA THR A 104 15.57 27.37 -13.90
C THR A 104 16.58 28.15 -13.05
N TYR A 105 16.42 29.47 -12.98
CA TYR A 105 17.25 30.34 -12.17
C TYR A 105 16.41 31.24 -11.28
N GLY A 106 16.94 31.63 -10.14
CA GLY A 106 16.24 32.46 -9.17
C GLY A 106 17.06 32.64 -7.91
N GLU A 107 16.37 33.05 -6.83
CA GLU A 107 16.94 33.26 -5.51
C GLU A 107 16.02 32.67 -4.45
N ASP A 108 16.59 32.00 -3.46
CA ASP A 108 15.91 31.51 -2.28
C ASP A 108 16.83 31.60 -1.03
N ALA A 109 16.43 31.01 0.09
CA ALA A 109 17.20 31.01 1.33
C ALA A 109 18.61 30.37 1.21
N LYS A 110 18.93 29.70 0.10
CA LYS A 110 20.24 29.11 -0.22
C LYS A 110 21.08 30.01 -1.13
N GLY A 111 20.60 31.24 -1.41
CA GLY A 111 21.18 32.20 -2.32
C GLY A 111 20.66 32.08 -3.76
N PHE A 112 21.37 32.70 -4.70
CA PHE A 112 21.07 32.55 -6.13
C PHE A 112 21.31 31.11 -6.57
N PHE A 113 20.43 30.61 -7.44
CA PHE A 113 20.51 29.25 -7.92
C PHE A 113 20.36 29.13 -9.44
N ILE A 114 20.99 28.08 -9.96
CA ILE A 114 20.69 27.48 -11.24
C ILE A 114 20.35 26.02 -10.95
N ARG A 115 19.10 25.60 -11.19
CA ARG A 115 18.61 24.24 -10.92
C ARG A 115 17.90 23.66 -12.14
N ASP A 116 17.61 22.37 -12.09
CA ASP A 116 16.95 21.59 -13.15
C ASP A 116 17.75 21.49 -14.46
N LEU A 117 19.01 21.99 -14.50
CA LEU A 117 19.90 21.74 -15.64
C LEU A 117 20.16 20.23 -15.72
N GLY A 118 19.93 19.65 -16.88
CA GLY A 118 20.10 18.21 -17.01
C GLY A 118 20.01 17.69 -18.43
N TYR A 119 19.86 16.39 -18.49
CA TYR A 119 19.69 15.70 -19.76
C TYR A 119 18.59 14.64 -19.64
N TYR A 120 17.71 14.62 -20.62
CA TYR A 120 16.65 13.63 -20.78
C TYR A 120 17.07 12.57 -21.77
N PHE A 121 17.04 11.32 -21.34
CA PHE A 121 17.37 10.14 -22.14
C PHE A 121 16.09 9.38 -22.47
N THR A 122 15.87 9.07 -23.71
CA THR A 122 14.91 8.07 -24.14
C THR A 122 15.60 6.71 -24.18
N LEU A 123 15.20 5.80 -23.31
CA LEU A 123 15.77 4.46 -23.19
C LEU A 123 14.87 3.44 -23.88
N GLY A 124 14.83 3.49 -25.21
CA GLY A 124 13.95 2.67 -26.03
C GLY A 124 12.50 3.16 -26.02
N GLU A 125 11.55 2.24 -26.30
CA GLU A 125 10.12 2.57 -26.44
C GLU A 125 9.34 2.55 -25.10
N HIS A 126 9.96 2.08 -24.03
CA HIS A 126 9.25 1.74 -22.80
C HIS A 126 9.75 2.43 -21.55
N MET A 127 10.85 3.16 -21.64
CA MET A 127 11.51 3.78 -20.49
C MET A 127 12.17 5.11 -20.88
N ASP A 128 12.17 6.04 -19.93
CA ASP A 128 12.94 7.29 -20.01
C ASP A 128 13.78 7.49 -18.75
N LEU A 129 14.69 8.43 -18.79
CA LEU A 129 15.52 8.85 -17.66
C LEU A 129 15.87 10.32 -17.79
N ALA A 130 15.49 11.13 -16.82
CA ALA A 130 15.90 12.52 -16.70
C ALA A 130 16.89 12.67 -15.54
N ILE A 131 18.10 13.09 -15.80
CA ILE A 131 19.09 13.45 -14.79
C ILE A 131 19.14 14.96 -14.71
N ARG A 132 18.96 15.53 -13.50
CA ARG A 132 18.98 16.97 -13.26
C ARG A 132 19.92 17.30 -12.13
N GLY A 133 20.52 18.48 -12.18
CA GLY A 133 21.37 19.02 -11.13
C GLY A 133 21.03 20.47 -10.82
N GLY A 134 21.44 20.93 -9.65
CA GLY A 134 21.31 22.31 -9.22
C GLY A 134 22.47 22.73 -8.31
N ILE A 135 22.87 23.98 -8.43
CA ILE A 135 23.90 24.62 -7.60
C ILE A 135 23.40 25.95 -7.07
N TYR A 136 23.85 26.30 -5.89
CA TYR A 136 23.44 27.50 -5.17
C TYR A 136 24.67 28.27 -4.67
N THR A 137 24.59 29.59 -4.62
CA THR A 137 25.73 30.43 -4.27
C THR A 137 26.27 30.26 -2.86
N LEU A 138 25.41 29.84 -1.88
CA LEU A 138 25.85 29.52 -0.53
C LEU A 138 26.46 28.12 -0.38
N GLY A 139 26.74 27.43 -1.51
CA GLY A 139 27.43 26.14 -1.54
C GLY A 139 26.53 24.93 -1.39
N SER A 140 25.20 25.09 -1.46
CA SER A 140 24.28 23.97 -1.61
C SER A 140 24.32 23.43 -3.04
N TRP A 141 24.05 22.14 -3.18
CA TRP A 141 23.89 21.49 -4.49
C TRP A 141 22.92 20.31 -4.41
N GLU A 142 22.33 19.98 -5.53
CA GLU A 142 21.38 18.88 -5.63
C GLU A 142 21.54 18.12 -6.95
N VAL A 143 21.20 16.84 -6.92
CA VAL A 143 21.13 15.98 -8.09
C VAL A 143 19.89 15.08 -7.99
N SER A 144 19.21 14.88 -9.11
CA SER A 144 18.07 13.98 -9.19
C SER A 144 18.08 13.16 -10.46
N ALA A 145 17.56 11.94 -10.36
CA ALA A 145 17.37 11.04 -11.47
C ALA A 145 15.90 10.55 -11.42
N VAL A 146 15.13 10.91 -12.42
CA VAL A 146 13.71 10.55 -12.55
C VAL A 146 13.54 9.69 -13.80
N SER A 147 12.92 8.53 -13.63
CA SER A 147 12.66 7.58 -14.70
C SER A 147 11.21 7.14 -14.67
N GLN A 148 10.58 7.07 -15.82
CA GLN A 148 9.27 6.45 -16.00
C GLN A 148 9.42 5.28 -16.96
N TYR A 149 8.67 4.21 -16.69
CA TYR A 149 8.65 3.05 -17.55
C TYR A 149 7.25 2.47 -17.64
N VAL A 150 6.86 2.08 -18.86
CA VAL A 150 5.56 1.50 -19.14
C VAL A 150 5.66 0.47 -20.25
N LYS A 151 5.07 -0.70 -19.99
CA LYS A 151 4.82 -1.71 -21.03
C LYS A 151 3.35 -2.07 -21.00
N ARG A 152 2.61 -1.68 -22.04
CA ARG A 152 1.16 -1.91 -22.12
C ARG A 152 0.80 -3.36 -21.80
N TYR A 153 -0.23 -3.56 -20.99
CA TYR A 153 -0.73 -4.88 -20.54
C TYR A 153 0.28 -5.72 -19.74
N LYS A 154 1.42 -5.15 -19.31
CA LYS A 154 2.41 -5.85 -18.49
C LYS A 154 2.68 -5.12 -17.17
N PHE A 155 3.24 -3.93 -17.24
CA PHE A 155 3.57 -3.16 -16.05
C PHE A 155 3.75 -1.67 -16.35
N ARG A 156 3.69 -0.88 -15.31
CA ARG A 156 4.05 0.53 -15.29
C ARG A 156 4.74 0.88 -13.98
N GLY A 157 5.57 1.90 -14.01
CA GLY A 157 6.18 2.40 -12.80
C GLY A 157 6.99 3.67 -13.03
N ASN A 158 7.44 4.23 -11.93
CA ASN A 158 8.34 5.37 -11.93
C ASN A 158 9.37 5.20 -10.81
N PHE A 159 10.55 5.72 -11.05
CA PHE A 159 11.64 5.76 -10.09
C PHE A 159 12.13 7.21 -9.98
N ASN A 160 12.35 7.69 -8.77
CA ASN A 160 12.88 9.01 -8.48
C ASN A 160 13.91 8.88 -7.36
N LEU A 161 15.13 9.23 -7.67
CA LEU A 161 16.24 9.34 -6.73
C LEU A 161 16.68 10.79 -6.66
N SER A 162 16.72 11.37 -5.48
CA SER A 162 17.30 12.70 -5.28
C SER A 162 18.26 12.71 -4.10
N TYR A 163 19.30 13.48 -4.25
CA TYR A 163 20.30 13.74 -3.21
C TYR A 163 20.63 15.23 -3.20
N SER A 164 20.73 15.81 -2.03
CA SER A 164 21.08 17.22 -1.86
C SER A 164 21.98 17.44 -0.66
N SER A 165 22.94 18.33 -0.81
CA SER A 165 23.76 18.87 0.28
C SER A 165 23.33 20.31 0.50
N ILE A 166 22.68 20.56 1.61
CA ILE A 166 22.07 21.85 1.93
C ILE A 166 22.96 22.62 2.89
N ARG A 167 23.27 23.85 2.53
CA ARG A 167 23.98 24.82 3.35
C ARG A 167 23.18 26.12 3.38
N THR A 168 22.82 26.58 4.55
CA THR A 168 22.12 27.86 4.76
C THR A 168 22.69 28.57 5.98
N GLY A 169 22.60 29.90 6.04
CA GLY A 169 23.18 30.71 7.10
C GLY A 169 24.70 30.85 6.98
N GLU A 170 25.30 31.59 7.90
CA GLU A 170 26.74 31.81 7.96
C GLU A 170 27.42 30.84 8.93
N LYS A 171 28.56 30.30 8.52
CA LYS A 171 29.35 29.35 9.33
C LYS A 171 29.76 30.00 10.66
N GLY A 172 29.34 29.38 11.76
CA GLY A 172 29.59 29.87 13.12
C GLY A 172 28.40 30.59 13.74
N GLN A 173 27.33 30.84 13.00
CA GLN A 173 26.08 31.42 13.53
C GLN A 173 25.10 30.29 13.93
N PRO A 174 24.16 30.55 14.86
CA PRO A 174 23.20 29.57 15.35
C PRO A 174 22.24 29.02 14.29
N ASP A 175 22.05 29.77 13.19
CA ASP A 175 21.18 29.45 12.06
C ASP A 175 21.91 28.67 10.93
N TYR A 176 23.21 28.37 11.11
CA TYR A 176 23.98 27.62 10.15
C TYR A 176 23.50 26.18 10.05
N VAL A 177 23.06 25.78 8.89
CA VAL A 177 22.66 24.40 8.55
C VAL A 177 23.64 23.82 7.53
N ASN A 178 24.15 22.63 7.79
CA ASN A 178 24.94 21.83 6.85
C ASN A 178 24.43 20.39 6.94
N GLN A 179 23.60 19.98 5.99
CA GLN A 179 22.91 18.70 6.05
C GLN A 179 22.78 18.06 4.67
N ASN A 180 22.97 16.73 4.64
CA ASN A 180 22.75 15.94 3.45
C ASN A 180 21.36 15.28 3.53
N ASN A 181 20.61 15.38 2.46
CA ASN A 181 19.29 14.80 2.36
C ASN A 181 19.19 13.90 1.13
N TYR A 182 18.43 12.84 1.26
CA TYR A 182 18.14 11.95 0.15
C TYR A 182 16.66 11.58 0.12
N ARG A 183 16.17 11.23 -1.06
CA ARG A 183 14.84 10.64 -1.28
C ARG A 183 14.95 9.56 -2.34
N ILE A 184 14.37 8.42 -2.05
CA ILE A 184 14.20 7.30 -2.97
C ILE A 184 12.72 7.01 -3.08
N GLN A 185 12.16 7.20 -4.25
CA GLN A 185 10.78 6.83 -4.55
C GLN A 185 10.77 5.82 -5.69
N TRP A 186 10.02 4.77 -5.50
CA TRP A 186 9.77 3.78 -6.54
C TRP A 186 8.33 3.32 -6.45
N SER A 187 7.60 3.50 -7.53
CA SER A 187 6.30 2.87 -7.69
C SER A 187 6.34 1.89 -8.84
N HIS A 188 5.78 0.72 -8.63
CA HIS A 188 5.63 -0.31 -9.65
C HIS A 188 4.26 -0.96 -9.51
N SER A 189 3.58 -1.14 -10.61
CA SER A 189 2.31 -1.84 -10.67
C SER A 189 2.31 -2.78 -11.87
N GLN A 190 2.20 -4.08 -11.60
CA GLN A 190 2.01 -5.10 -12.62
C GLN A 190 0.54 -5.14 -13.02
N ASP A 191 0.25 -5.27 -14.32
CA ASP A 191 -1.10 -5.53 -14.80
C ASP A 191 -1.53 -6.96 -14.43
N ALA A 192 -2.75 -7.09 -13.90
CA ALA A 192 -3.27 -8.40 -13.48
C ALA A 192 -3.35 -9.42 -14.63
N LYS A 193 -3.46 -8.95 -15.88
CA LYS A 193 -3.50 -9.80 -17.08
C LYS A 193 -2.11 -10.24 -17.54
N ALA A 194 -1.05 -9.60 -17.06
CA ALA A 194 0.32 -9.88 -17.50
C ALA A 194 0.81 -11.28 -17.08
N ASN A 195 0.39 -11.71 -15.91
CA ASN A 195 0.75 -13.02 -15.37
C ASN A 195 -0.38 -13.51 -14.46
N PRO A 196 -1.37 -14.22 -15.00
CA PRO A 196 -2.47 -14.76 -14.24
C PRO A 196 -1.97 -15.56 -13.02
N GLY A 197 -2.60 -15.33 -11.87
CA GLY A 197 -2.22 -15.98 -10.62
C GLY A 197 -0.99 -15.41 -9.92
N SER A 198 -0.31 -14.37 -10.45
CA SER A 198 0.73 -13.65 -9.69
C SER A 198 0.66 -12.14 -9.87
N THR A 199 0.92 -11.40 -8.79
CA THR A 199 0.98 -9.94 -8.82
C THR A 199 2.22 -9.45 -8.11
N PHE A 200 2.83 -8.40 -8.68
CA PHE A 200 3.94 -7.70 -8.07
C PHE A 200 3.61 -6.21 -8.03
N SER A 201 3.81 -5.59 -6.88
CA SER A 201 3.65 -4.15 -6.71
C SER A 201 4.70 -3.61 -5.75
N ALA A 202 5.12 -2.37 -5.98
CA ALA A 202 6.02 -1.65 -5.09
C ALA A 202 5.54 -0.21 -4.94
N SER A 203 5.61 0.29 -3.71
CA SER A 203 5.40 1.69 -3.35
C SER A 203 6.45 2.03 -2.29
N VAL A 204 7.59 2.48 -2.74
CA VAL A 204 8.73 2.83 -1.89
C VAL A 204 8.84 4.34 -1.80
N ASN A 205 8.93 4.87 -0.60
CA ASN A 205 9.18 6.27 -0.32
C ASN A 205 10.08 6.38 0.92
N LEU A 206 11.38 6.36 0.69
CA LEU A 206 12.40 6.48 1.72
C LEU A 206 13.02 7.86 1.65
N THR A 207 13.07 8.56 2.77
CA THR A 207 13.63 9.91 2.87
C THR A 207 14.55 10.00 4.07
N SER A 208 15.57 10.88 4.00
CA SER A 208 16.27 11.27 5.21
C SER A 208 15.35 12.11 6.11
N SER A 209 15.58 12.11 7.41
CA SER A 209 14.77 12.86 8.39
C SER A 209 14.73 14.37 8.15
N GLY A 210 15.76 14.93 7.50
CA GLY A 210 15.83 16.34 7.13
C GLY A 210 15.16 16.70 5.81
N TYR A 211 14.78 15.72 5.00
CA TYR A 211 14.30 15.97 3.65
C TYR A 211 13.07 16.88 3.61
N SER A 212 12.05 16.57 4.40
CA SER A 212 10.80 17.34 4.45
C SER A 212 11.00 18.80 4.86
N ARG A 213 12.01 19.07 5.70
CA ARG A 213 12.31 20.40 6.22
C ARG A 213 13.19 21.24 5.30
N TYR A 214 14.16 20.64 4.63
CA TYR A 214 15.22 21.37 3.92
C TYR A 214 15.25 21.19 2.42
N SER A 215 14.66 20.11 1.91
CA SER A 215 14.74 19.73 0.48
C SER A 215 13.39 19.55 -0.21
N ALA A 216 12.29 19.45 0.55
CA ALA A 216 10.96 19.27 -0.03
C ALA A 216 10.49 20.56 -0.73
N THR A 217 9.93 20.39 -1.93
CA THR A 217 9.40 21.47 -2.76
C THR A 217 7.87 21.50 -2.82
N THR A 218 7.20 20.40 -2.38
CA THR A 218 5.73 20.32 -2.36
C THR A 218 5.20 20.49 -0.94
N VAL A 219 4.03 21.10 -0.80
CA VAL A 219 3.37 21.27 0.51
C VAL A 219 3.11 19.92 1.19
N ASN A 220 2.73 18.91 0.43
CA ASN A 220 2.49 17.58 0.97
C ASN A 220 3.77 16.95 1.55
N ASP A 221 4.91 17.11 0.90
CA ASP A 221 6.20 16.60 1.38
C ASP A 221 6.70 17.36 2.62
N ILE A 222 6.44 18.68 2.67
CA ILE A 222 6.79 19.54 3.83
C ILE A 222 5.99 19.11 5.06
N LEU A 223 4.71 18.80 4.90
CA LEU A 223 3.81 18.40 5.98
C LEU A 223 3.92 16.91 6.36
N ALA A 224 4.55 16.10 5.52
CA ALA A 224 4.69 14.68 5.76
C ALA A 224 5.64 14.39 6.93
N THR A 225 5.08 13.97 8.05
CA THR A 225 5.85 13.51 9.23
C THR A 225 6.06 12.00 9.21
N GLN A 226 5.29 11.28 8.41
CA GLN A 226 5.39 9.83 8.30
C GLN A 226 5.41 9.40 6.82
N THR A 227 6.34 8.54 6.47
CA THR A 227 6.43 7.92 5.15
C THR A 227 6.35 6.41 5.28
N ASN A 228 5.66 5.77 4.33
CA ASN A 228 5.48 4.34 4.29
C ASN A 228 5.99 3.78 2.97
N SER A 229 6.67 2.64 3.06
CA SER A 229 7.18 1.90 1.92
C SER A 229 6.72 0.46 1.98
N SER A 230 6.31 -0.10 0.86
CA SER A 230 5.95 -1.51 0.76
C SER A 230 6.30 -2.08 -0.60
N ILE A 231 6.76 -3.33 -0.61
CA ILE A 231 6.95 -4.15 -1.80
C ILE A 231 6.21 -5.45 -1.56
N SER A 232 5.28 -5.79 -2.45
CA SER A 232 4.40 -6.93 -2.30
C SER A 232 4.49 -7.84 -3.52
N TYR A 233 4.62 -9.13 -3.28
CA TYR A 233 4.47 -10.17 -4.27
C TYR A 233 3.44 -11.17 -3.79
N SER A 234 2.50 -11.55 -4.65
CA SER A 234 1.57 -12.63 -4.36
C SER A 234 1.50 -13.63 -5.51
N LYS A 235 1.31 -14.89 -5.15
CA LYS A 235 1.16 -16.01 -6.08
C LYS A 235 -0.01 -16.88 -5.64
N ASN A 236 -0.97 -17.04 -6.52
CA ASN A 236 -2.04 -18.02 -6.39
C ASN A 236 -1.83 -19.09 -7.45
N TRP A 237 -1.81 -20.36 -7.06
CA TRP A 237 -1.73 -21.47 -8.01
C TRP A 237 -3.14 -21.85 -8.43
N GLU A 238 -3.46 -21.55 -9.68
CA GLU A 238 -4.77 -21.85 -10.26
C GLU A 238 -5.11 -23.34 -10.16
N GLY A 239 -6.35 -23.65 -9.85
CA GLY A 239 -6.80 -25.05 -9.67
C GLY A 239 -6.33 -25.72 -8.38
N THR A 240 -5.57 -25.02 -7.54
CA THR A 240 -5.08 -25.54 -6.24
C THR A 240 -5.52 -24.63 -5.10
N PRO A 241 -5.57 -25.12 -3.85
CA PRO A 241 -5.91 -24.30 -2.69
C PRO A 241 -4.75 -23.46 -2.17
N PHE A 242 -3.61 -23.39 -2.87
CA PHE A 242 -2.39 -22.76 -2.36
C PHE A 242 -2.26 -21.30 -2.78
N SER A 243 -1.87 -20.47 -1.83
CA SER A 243 -1.47 -19.09 -2.09
C SER A 243 -0.25 -18.69 -1.24
N LEU A 244 0.61 -17.87 -1.83
CA LEU A 244 1.80 -17.32 -1.19
C LEU A 244 1.77 -15.80 -1.32
N SER A 245 2.05 -15.08 -0.24
CA SER A 245 2.32 -13.65 -0.30
C SER A 245 3.61 -13.33 0.44
N LEU A 246 4.38 -12.41 -0.14
CA LEU A 246 5.60 -11.86 0.43
C LEU A 246 5.45 -10.35 0.48
N ASN A 247 5.70 -9.76 1.65
CA ASN A 247 5.63 -8.32 1.84
C ASN A 247 6.88 -7.84 2.57
N LEU A 248 7.48 -6.79 2.03
CA LEU A 248 8.54 -6.01 2.65
C LEU A 248 7.95 -4.64 2.97
N ALA A 249 8.07 -4.16 4.20
CA ALA A 249 7.51 -2.87 4.59
C ALA A 249 8.51 -2.07 5.45
N ALA A 250 8.49 -0.75 5.27
CA ALA A 250 9.21 0.18 6.12
C ALA A 250 8.33 1.41 6.38
N SER A 251 8.33 1.87 7.62
CA SER A 251 7.65 3.10 8.04
C SER A 251 8.64 3.99 8.74
N GLN A 252 8.75 5.24 8.31
CA GLN A 252 9.64 6.23 8.90
C GLN A 252 8.83 7.36 9.53
N ASN A 253 9.25 7.80 10.70
CA ASN A 253 8.73 9.00 11.36
C ASN A 253 9.86 10.05 11.41
N SER A 254 9.73 11.11 10.63
CA SER A 254 10.74 12.17 10.51
C SER A 254 10.84 13.04 11.77
N ARG A 255 9.77 13.16 12.57
CA ARG A 255 9.77 13.93 13.83
C ARG A 255 10.61 13.22 14.88
N ASP A 256 10.39 11.92 15.08
CA ASP A 256 11.05 11.12 16.10
C ASP A 256 12.36 10.51 15.60
N LYS A 257 12.67 10.68 14.30
CA LYS A 257 13.80 10.07 13.58
C LYS A 257 13.86 8.56 13.78
N THR A 258 12.70 7.92 13.72
CA THR A 258 12.58 6.47 13.89
C THR A 258 12.16 5.80 12.59
N ILE A 259 12.69 4.62 12.39
CA ILE A 259 12.31 3.74 11.28
C ILE A 259 11.89 2.38 11.84
N SER A 260 10.76 1.90 11.38
CA SER A 260 10.25 0.56 11.66
C SER A 260 10.27 -0.24 10.38
N VAL A 261 10.96 -1.37 10.40
CA VAL A 261 11.19 -2.20 9.23
C VAL A 261 10.65 -3.60 9.48
N THR A 262 9.90 -4.12 8.51
CA THR A 262 9.40 -5.50 8.49
C THR A 262 9.89 -6.20 7.22
N LEU A 263 10.87 -7.09 7.36
CA LEU A 263 11.61 -7.70 6.26
C LEU A 263 11.96 -9.17 6.56
N PRO A 264 11.34 -10.14 5.90
CA PRO A 264 10.07 -10.11 5.20
C PRO A 264 8.88 -10.49 6.10
N THR A 265 7.66 -10.24 5.62
CA THR A 265 6.48 -11.01 6.02
C THR A 265 6.16 -11.99 4.89
N ILE A 266 6.21 -13.29 5.19
CA ILE A 266 5.83 -14.36 4.26
C ILE A 266 4.57 -15.01 4.79
N THR A 267 3.53 -15.10 3.96
CA THR A 267 2.29 -15.79 4.32
C THR A 267 2.02 -16.87 3.27
N PHE A 268 1.91 -18.11 3.71
CA PHE A 268 1.50 -19.23 2.89
C PHE A 268 0.15 -19.74 3.41
N ASN A 269 -0.84 -19.82 2.53
CA ASN A 269 -2.16 -20.29 2.89
C ASN A 269 -2.57 -21.49 2.04
N VAL A 270 -3.26 -22.41 2.70
CA VAL A 270 -4.05 -23.46 2.09
C VAL A 270 -5.51 -23.12 2.32
N ALA A 271 -6.23 -22.79 1.27
CA ALA A 271 -7.65 -22.47 1.35
C ALA A 271 -8.45 -23.63 1.94
N SER A 272 -9.62 -23.32 2.48
CA SER A 272 -10.46 -24.33 3.13
C SER A 272 -10.80 -25.49 2.19
N PHE A 273 -10.52 -26.70 2.65
CA PHE A 273 -10.84 -27.93 1.97
C PHE A 273 -11.50 -28.94 2.92
N ASN A 274 -12.11 -29.95 2.35
CA ASN A 274 -12.75 -31.01 3.11
C ASN A 274 -11.90 -32.29 3.02
N PRO A 275 -11.04 -32.58 4.01
CA PRO A 275 -10.07 -33.70 3.93
C PRO A 275 -10.73 -35.07 3.84
N PHE A 276 -11.94 -35.22 4.36
CA PHE A 276 -12.66 -36.50 4.41
C PHE A 276 -13.76 -36.63 3.35
N LYS A 277 -13.81 -35.70 2.37
CA LYS A 277 -14.80 -35.76 1.29
C LYS A 277 -14.46 -36.90 0.33
N ARG A 278 -15.41 -37.77 0.08
CA ARG A 278 -15.29 -38.88 -0.92
C ARG A 278 -15.12 -38.28 -2.32
N LYS A 279 -14.26 -38.85 -3.13
CA LYS A 279 -14.05 -38.46 -4.55
C LYS A 279 -15.34 -38.66 -5.35
N GLU A 280 -16.01 -39.79 -5.16
CA GLU A 280 -17.28 -40.11 -5.79
C GLU A 280 -18.35 -40.28 -4.70
N ALA A 281 -19.16 -39.24 -4.52
CA ALA A 281 -20.18 -39.21 -3.50
C ALA A 281 -21.51 -39.76 -4.06
N VAL A 282 -21.86 -41.00 -3.69
CA VAL A 282 -23.19 -41.56 -3.94
C VAL A 282 -24.01 -41.43 -2.66
N GLY A 283 -25.21 -40.82 -2.76
CA GLY A 283 -26.13 -40.66 -1.67
C GLY A 283 -25.90 -39.37 -0.83
N LYS A 284 -26.47 -39.32 0.39
CA LYS A 284 -26.39 -38.14 1.27
C LYS A 284 -24.96 -37.91 1.79
N THR A 285 -24.55 -36.67 1.84
CA THR A 285 -23.27 -36.23 2.45
C THR A 285 -23.22 -36.65 3.91
N ARG A 286 -22.18 -37.37 4.31
CA ARG A 286 -21.97 -37.81 5.70
C ARG A 286 -21.42 -36.67 6.55
N TRP A 287 -21.64 -36.72 7.85
CA TRP A 287 -21.26 -35.63 8.78
C TRP A 287 -19.76 -35.31 8.74
N TYR A 288 -18.88 -36.32 8.60
CA TYR A 288 -17.43 -36.11 8.55
C TYR A 288 -16.96 -35.50 7.22
N GLU A 289 -17.71 -35.65 6.14
CA GLU A 289 -17.41 -35.03 4.84
C GLU A 289 -17.61 -33.50 4.87
N LYS A 290 -18.36 -33.00 5.86
CA LYS A 290 -18.56 -31.57 6.09
C LYS A 290 -17.44 -30.93 6.90
N ILE A 291 -16.51 -31.72 7.44
CA ILE A 291 -15.35 -31.18 8.17
C ILE A 291 -14.48 -30.41 7.19
N LYS A 292 -14.26 -29.15 7.53
CA LYS A 292 -13.41 -28.20 6.80
C LYS A 292 -12.14 -27.97 7.58
N MET A 293 -11.04 -27.91 6.88
CA MET A 293 -9.74 -27.57 7.43
C MET A 293 -9.08 -26.57 6.50
N SER A 294 -8.34 -25.63 7.05
CA SER A 294 -7.44 -24.74 6.32
C SER A 294 -6.11 -24.64 7.06
N TYR A 295 -5.12 -24.10 6.41
CA TYR A 295 -3.82 -23.88 7.02
C TYR A 295 -3.29 -22.51 6.62
N SER A 296 -2.70 -21.83 7.58
CA SER A 296 -1.98 -20.58 7.34
C SER A 296 -0.65 -20.60 8.06
N MET A 297 0.42 -20.34 7.33
CA MET A 297 1.75 -20.08 7.89
C MET A 297 2.08 -18.61 7.65
N LYS A 298 2.53 -17.92 8.69
CA LYS A 298 3.00 -16.54 8.62
C LYS A 298 4.34 -16.42 9.30
N MET A 299 5.35 -16.01 8.55
CA MET A 299 6.67 -15.66 9.03
C MET A 299 6.81 -14.15 9.04
N THR A 300 7.41 -13.56 10.07
CA THR A 300 7.71 -12.13 10.08
C THR A 300 9.00 -11.84 10.83
N ASN A 301 9.73 -10.82 10.35
CA ASN A 301 10.84 -10.19 11.03
C ASN A 301 10.56 -8.69 11.10
N THR A 302 10.60 -8.12 12.29
CA THR A 302 10.35 -6.68 12.48
C THR A 302 11.32 -6.08 13.49
N VAL A 303 11.73 -4.86 13.21
CA VAL A 303 12.58 -4.07 14.12
C VAL A 303 12.20 -2.61 14.01
N SER A 304 12.29 -1.89 15.12
CA SER A 304 12.11 -0.44 15.17
C SER A 304 13.30 0.16 15.91
N ALA A 305 13.93 1.15 15.29
CA ALA A 305 15.11 1.83 15.84
C ALA A 305 15.18 3.27 15.31
N LYS A 306 16.17 4.03 15.80
CA LYS A 306 16.50 5.32 15.23
C LYS A 306 17.17 5.14 13.85
N GLU A 307 17.00 6.14 12.99
CA GLU A 307 17.48 6.12 11.59
C GLU A 307 18.98 5.86 11.50
N ASP A 308 19.76 6.44 12.40
CA ASP A 308 21.23 6.31 12.49
C ASP A 308 21.70 4.95 12.99
N THR A 309 20.86 4.21 13.72
CA THR A 309 21.23 2.95 14.37
C THR A 309 20.59 1.71 13.74
N ILE A 310 19.70 1.87 12.73
CA ILE A 310 18.91 0.75 12.18
C ILE A 310 19.74 -0.42 11.65
N PHE A 311 20.94 -0.15 11.14
CA PHE A 311 21.86 -1.18 10.61
C PHE A 311 22.95 -1.61 11.59
N THR A 312 22.89 -1.19 12.85
CA THR A 312 23.86 -1.63 13.85
C THR A 312 23.59 -3.06 14.30
N LYS A 313 24.63 -3.78 14.73
CA LYS A 313 24.51 -5.14 15.26
C LYS A 313 23.56 -5.23 16.45
N GLU A 314 23.55 -4.20 17.30
CA GLU A 314 22.65 -4.11 18.46
C GLU A 314 21.18 -4.06 18.05
N THR A 315 20.85 -3.29 17.02
CA THR A 315 19.50 -3.21 16.49
C THR A 315 19.07 -4.52 15.84
N LEU A 316 19.96 -5.18 15.10
CA LEU A 316 19.68 -6.50 14.53
C LEU A 316 19.41 -7.56 15.62
N ASN A 317 20.10 -7.49 16.75
CA ASN A 317 19.83 -8.37 17.89
C ASN A 317 18.47 -8.12 18.55
N LYS A 318 17.95 -6.91 18.46
CA LYS A 318 16.60 -6.55 18.94
C LYS A 318 15.47 -6.95 17.98
N MET A 319 15.80 -7.50 16.81
CA MET A 319 14.80 -7.91 15.84
C MET A 319 13.85 -8.96 16.43
N LYS A 320 12.54 -8.70 16.26
CA LYS A 320 11.47 -9.62 16.63
C LYS A 320 11.15 -10.50 15.44
N ASN A 321 11.35 -11.78 15.59
CA ASN A 321 11.09 -12.76 14.54
C ASN A 321 10.19 -13.88 15.03
N GLY A 322 9.69 -14.66 14.09
CA GLY A 322 8.90 -15.84 14.39
C GLY A 322 8.15 -16.37 13.16
N ILE A 323 7.71 -17.62 13.30
CA ILE A 323 6.83 -18.28 12.33
C ILE A 323 5.61 -18.75 13.11
N GLN A 324 4.42 -18.38 12.63
CA GLN A 324 3.15 -18.82 13.20
C GLN A 324 2.43 -19.72 12.22
N HIS A 325 1.97 -20.87 12.70
CA HIS A 325 1.14 -21.81 11.99
C HIS A 325 -0.26 -21.80 12.62
N THR A 326 -1.30 -21.75 11.81
CA THR A 326 -2.69 -21.77 12.29
C THR A 326 -3.47 -22.80 11.49
N ILE A 327 -4.13 -23.71 12.20
CA ILE A 327 -4.90 -24.82 11.62
C ILE A 327 -6.30 -24.79 12.26
N PRO A 328 -7.25 -24.04 11.68
CA PRO A 328 -8.64 -24.12 12.08
C PRO A 328 -9.31 -25.36 11.44
N VAL A 329 -10.04 -26.10 12.27
CA VAL A 329 -10.89 -27.22 11.87
C VAL A 329 -12.30 -26.93 12.31
N SER A 330 -13.27 -26.99 11.43
CA SER A 330 -14.67 -26.71 11.74
C SER A 330 -15.61 -27.57 10.92
N THR A 331 -16.81 -27.77 11.46
CA THR A 331 -17.89 -28.41 10.71
C THR A 331 -19.22 -27.75 11.07
N SER A 332 -20.23 -27.95 10.25
CA SER A 332 -21.60 -27.51 10.53
C SER A 332 -22.54 -28.68 10.32
N LEU A 333 -23.28 -29.00 11.37
CA LEU A 333 -24.22 -30.11 11.44
C LEU A 333 -25.62 -29.55 11.72
N THR A 334 -26.62 -30.06 11.02
CA THR A 334 -28.02 -29.73 11.35
C THR A 334 -28.65 -30.88 12.08
N LEU A 335 -28.96 -30.66 13.33
CA LEU A 335 -29.67 -31.63 14.17
C LEU A 335 -31.19 -31.40 14.08
N PHE A 336 -31.94 -32.50 14.00
CA PHE A 336 -33.40 -32.49 13.91
C PHE A 336 -33.96 -31.61 12.79
N ASN A 337 -33.17 -31.31 11.77
CA ASN A 337 -33.46 -30.40 10.65
C ASN A 337 -33.63 -28.89 11.02
N TYR A 338 -33.46 -28.52 12.28
CA TYR A 338 -33.75 -27.16 12.75
C TYR A 338 -32.61 -26.53 13.53
N ILE A 339 -31.75 -27.29 14.18
CA ILE A 339 -30.68 -26.76 15.04
C ILE A 339 -29.37 -26.92 14.31
N ASN A 340 -28.73 -25.81 13.99
CA ASN A 340 -27.41 -25.80 13.43
C ASN A 340 -26.36 -25.83 14.54
N VAL A 341 -25.54 -26.86 14.57
CA VAL A 341 -24.45 -27.02 15.54
C VAL A 341 -23.14 -26.93 14.80
N SER A 342 -22.26 -26.06 15.26
CA SER A 342 -20.98 -25.72 14.62
C SER A 342 -19.83 -25.92 15.62
N PRO A 343 -19.30 -27.14 15.77
CA PRO A 343 -18.07 -27.36 16.50
C PRO A 343 -16.87 -26.83 15.72
N SER A 344 -15.92 -26.25 16.44
CA SER A 344 -14.64 -25.77 15.90
C SER A 344 -13.49 -26.07 16.85
N PHE A 345 -12.34 -26.31 16.26
CA PHE A 345 -11.07 -26.51 16.97
C PHE A 345 -10.01 -25.71 16.25
N ASN A 346 -9.32 -24.83 16.97
CA ASN A 346 -8.24 -24.02 16.43
C ASN A 346 -6.94 -24.40 17.10
N TYR A 347 -5.96 -24.75 16.30
CA TYR A 347 -4.60 -25.00 16.72
C TYR A 347 -3.69 -23.90 16.18
N THR A 348 -2.90 -23.31 17.06
CA THR A 348 -1.88 -22.30 16.69
C THR A 348 -0.55 -22.73 17.28
N GLU A 349 0.46 -22.76 16.45
CA GLU A 349 1.83 -23.08 16.81
C GLU A 349 2.75 -21.93 16.40
N ARG A 350 3.73 -21.60 17.23
CA ARG A 350 4.69 -20.55 16.99
C ARG A 350 6.09 -21.12 17.14
N TRP A 351 6.93 -20.82 16.18
CA TRP A 351 8.35 -21.14 16.20
C TRP A 351 9.15 -19.87 16.45
N TYR A 352 9.91 -19.88 17.50
CA TYR A 352 10.76 -18.77 17.89
C TYR A 352 12.23 -19.19 17.88
N PHE A 353 13.08 -18.24 17.55
CA PHE A 353 14.52 -18.46 17.43
C PHE A 353 15.31 -17.70 18.49
N LYS A 354 14.59 -17.02 19.39
CA LYS A 354 15.15 -16.25 20.49
C LYS A 354 14.23 -16.35 21.70
N LYS A 355 14.83 -16.51 22.88
CA LYS A 355 14.18 -16.30 24.18
C LYS A 355 14.97 -15.30 25.01
N VAL A 356 14.30 -14.56 25.89
CA VAL A 356 14.89 -13.56 26.77
C VAL A 356 14.40 -13.83 28.17
N SER A 357 15.32 -14.35 29.04
CA SER A 357 15.00 -14.67 30.43
C SER A 357 15.26 -13.46 31.32
N GLN A 358 14.60 -13.45 32.49
CA GLN A 358 14.73 -12.41 33.51
C GLN A 358 15.25 -13.03 34.78
N GLN A 359 16.09 -12.28 35.50
CA GLN A 359 16.69 -12.71 36.78
C GLN A 359 16.62 -11.57 37.80
N TRP A 360 16.36 -11.93 39.07
CA TRP A 360 16.43 -10.98 40.16
C TRP A 360 17.90 -10.67 40.51
N ASN A 361 18.24 -9.40 40.58
CA ASN A 361 19.57 -8.94 40.99
C ASN A 361 19.49 -8.45 42.43
N ASN A 362 20.19 -9.14 43.31
CA ASN A 362 20.24 -8.83 44.75
C ASN A 362 20.99 -7.55 45.08
N GLU A 363 21.92 -7.12 44.21
CA GLU A 363 22.73 -5.91 44.43
C GLU A 363 21.93 -4.65 44.07
N THR A 364 21.36 -4.65 42.89
CA THR A 364 20.57 -3.50 42.36
C THR A 364 19.13 -3.50 42.86
N LYS A 365 18.64 -4.62 43.42
CA LYS A 365 17.24 -4.88 43.83
C LYS A 365 16.26 -4.63 42.71
N THR A 366 16.64 -4.99 41.49
CA THR A 366 15.85 -4.89 40.25
C THR A 366 15.79 -6.22 39.53
N VAL A 367 14.83 -6.35 38.62
CA VAL A 367 14.77 -7.47 37.69
C VAL A 367 15.60 -7.14 36.47
N ASP A 368 16.68 -7.85 36.27
CA ASP A 368 17.53 -7.70 35.09
C ASP A 368 17.04 -8.59 33.96
N THR A 369 17.12 -8.07 32.74
CA THR A 369 16.88 -8.82 31.54
C THR A 369 18.21 -9.39 31.04
N LEU A 370 18.29 -10.70 30.93
CA LEU A 370 19.50 -11.39 30.46
C LEU A 370 19.67 -11.24 28.94
N ASP A 371 20.88 -11.51 28.48
CA ASP A 371 21.18 -11.55 27.06
C ASP A 371 20.30 -12.58 26.34
N PRO A 372 19.89 -12.29 25.09
CA PRO A 372 19.08 -13.22 24.33
C PRO A 372 19.78 -14.56 24.11
N GLU A 373 19.12 -15.65 24.45
CA GLU A 373 19.52 -16.99 24.08
C GLU A 373 18.93 -17.33 22.69
N TYR A 374 19.80 -17.80 21.79
CA TYR A 374 19.40 -18.18 20.43
C TYR A 374 19.29 -19.70 20.33
N GLY A 375 18.19 -20.19 19.74
CA GLY A 375 17.88 -21.59 19.58
C GLY A 375 16.57 -21.79 18.85
N PHE A 376 15.99 -22.95 18.92
CA PHE A 376 14.69 -23.27 18.35
C PHE A 376 13.70 -23.66 19.44
N TRP A 377 12.62 -22.90 19.56
CA TRP A 377 11.55 -23.14 20.51
C TRP A 377 10.21 -23.20 19.81
N ARG A 378 9.45 -24.25 20.16
CA ARG A 378 8.12 -24.49 19.69
C ARG A 378 7.11 -24.21 20.79
N ILE A 379 6.22 -23.26 20.55
CA ILE A 379 5.16 -22.87 21.49
C ILE A 379 3.83 -23.04 20.80
N TYR A 380 2.84 -23.60 21.47
CA TYR A 380 1.54 -23.84 20.87
C TYR A 380 0.41 -23.55 21.83
N ASN A 381 -0.76 -23.28 21.27
CA ASN A 381 -2.02 -23.25 21.98
C ASN A 381 -3.14 -23.81 21.11
N TYR A 382 -4.18 -24.26 21.76
CA TYR A 382 -5.40 -24.69 21.10
C TYR A 382 -6.61 -24.26 21.89
N ASN A 383 -7.71 -24.07 21.18
CA ASN A 383 -9.03 -23.89 21.75
C ASN A 383 -10.06 -24.74 21.01
N ALA A 384 -11.07 -25.17 21.74
CA ALA A 384 -12.22 -25.88 21.20
C ALA A 384 -13.48 -25.09 21.53
N SER A 385 -14.38 -25.00 20.56
CA SER A 385 -15.67 -24.39 20.79
C SER A 385 -16.79 -25.15 20.08
N VAL A 386 -18.00 -25.06 20.61
CA VAL A 386 -19.19 -25.53 19.96
C VAL A 386 -20.28 -24.48 20.09
N SER A 387 -20.92 -24.14 19.00
CA SER A 387 -22.05 -23.23 19.02
C SER A 387 -23.28 -23.91 18.39
N ALA A 388 -24.45 -23.58 18.92
CA ALA A 388 -25.71 -24.04 18.39
C ALA A 388 -26.65 -22.85 18.19
N ASN A 389 -27.33 -22.80 17.06
CA ASN A 389 -28.32 -21.79 16.75
C ASN A 389 -29.50 -22.39 16.02
N THR A 390 -30.65 -21.75 16.15
CA THR A 390 -31.85 -22.09 15.41
C THR A 390 -32.64 -20.83 15.07
N THR A 391 -33.56 -20.92 14.14
CA THR A 391 -34.47 -19.82 13.81
C THR A 391 -35.91 -20.26 13.99
N ILE A 392 -36.64 -19.55 14.83
CA ILE A 392 -38.02 -19.78 15.15
C ILE A 392 -38.86 -18.69 14.51
N TYR A 393 -39.92 -19.06 13.82
CA TYR A 393 -40.81 -18.13 13.14
C TYR A 393 -42.20 -18.14 13.79
N GLY A 394 -42.67 -16.98 14.22
CA GLY A 394 -44.06 -16.72 14.54
C GLY A 394 -44.71 -15.92 13.42
N THR A 395 -45.78 -16.41 12.84
CA THR A 395 -46.50 -15.68 11.79
C THR A 395 -47.96 -15.49 12.16
N TYR A 396 -48.35 -14.22 12.21
CA TYR A 396 -49.76 -13.84 12.30
C TYR A 396 -50.26 -13.46 10.92
N THR A 397 -51.39 -14.02 10.49
CA THR A 397 -52.04 -13.69 9.21
C THR A 397 -53.46 -13.18 9.48
N ALA A 398 -53.77 -12.01 8.92
CA ALA A 398 -55.13 -11.44 9.09
C ALA A 398 -56.20 -12.29 8.39
N LYS A 399 -57.29 -12.59 9.09
CA LYS A 399 -58.38 -13.38 8.52
C LYS A 399 -59.11 -12.68 7.35
N LYS A 400 -59.17 -11.35 7.34
CA LYS A 400 -59.81 -10.57 6.24
C LYS A 400 -58.72 -9.99 5.35
N LYS A 401 -58.73 -10.31 4.03
CA LYS A 401 -57.79 -9.84 3.01
C LYS A 401 -57.84 -8.31 2.75
N GLU A 402 -58.84 -7.62 3.21
CA GLU A 402 -59.04 -6.18 3.04
C GLU A 402 -58.33 -5.31 4.08
N ARG A 403 -57.83 -5.90 5.16
CA ARG A 403 -57.09 -5.14 6.17
C ARG A 403 -55.77 -4.61 5.66
N LYS A 404 -55.43 -3.36 6.06
CA LYS A 404 -54.11 -2.78 5.79
C LYS A 404 -52.95 -3.67 6.24
N LEU A 405 -53.01 -4.20 7.44
CA LEU A 405 -52.05 -5.16 7.98
C LEU A 405 -52.47 -6.57 7.57
N GLN A 406 -51.72 -7.20 6.69
CA GLN A 406 -52.02 -8.52 6.12
C GLN A 406 -51.38 -9.66 6.91
N ALA A 407 -50.14 -9.48 7.31
CA ALA A 407 -49.43 -10.45 8.14
C ALA A 407 -48.31 -9.76 8.93
N VAL A 408 -47.98 -10.35 10.06
CA VAL A 408 -46.79 -9.99 10.85
C VAL A 408 -45.96 -11.26 11.05
N ARG A 409 -44.69 -11.17 10.78
CA ARG A 409 -43.72 -12.25 11.00
C ARG A 409 -42.71 -11.81 12.06
N HIS A 410 -42.68 -12.54 13.14
CA HIS A 410 -41.67 -12.45 14.16
C HIS A 410 -40.62 -13.54 13.93
N THR A 411 -39.37 -13.17 13.81
CA THR A 411 -38.25 -14.12 13.69
C THR A 411 -37.43 -14.03 14.97
N LEU A 412 -37.18 -15.17 15.58
CA LEU A 412 -36.41 -15.33 16.81
C LEU A 412 -35.23 -16.25 16.52
N THR A 413 -34.02 -15.80 16.80
CA THR A 413 -32.80 -16.56 16.58
C THR A 413 -32.00 -16.67 17.89
N PRO A 414 -32.25 -17.67 18.71
CA PRO A 414 -31.42 -17.98 19.86
C PRO A 414 -30.12 -18.60 19.42
N ASN A 415 -29.04 -18.30 20.14
CA ASN A 415 -27.74 -18.94 20.01
C ASN A 415 -27.18 -19.27 21.39
N ILE A 416 -26.43 -20.35 21.46
CA ILE A 416 -25.68 -20.77 22.63
C ILE A 416 -24.33 -21.34 22.17
N GLY A 417 -23.27 -21.08 22.92
CA GLY A 417 -21.95 -21.57 22.60
C GLY A 417 -21.11 -21.84 23.83
N PHE A 418 -20.27 -22.84 23.75
CA PHE A 418 -19.26 -23.17 24.76
C PHE A 418 -17.88 -23.03 24.12
N ALA A 419 -16.96 -22.42 24.86
CA ALA A 419 -15.56 -22.27 24.43
C ALA A 419 -14.64 -22.68 25.59
N TYR A 420 -13.64 -23.48 25.24
CA TYR A 420 -12.67 -23.99 26.19
C TYR A 420 -11.24 -23.75 25.66
N SER A 421 -10.35 -23.27 26.52
CA SER A 421 -8.91 -23.17 26.29
C SER A 421 -8.17 -23.56 27.56
N PRO A 422 -7.15 -24.46 27.49
CA PRO A 422 -6.32 -24.80 28.64
C PRO A 422 -5.50 -23.59 29.12
N ASP A 423 -5.05 -23.68 30.35
CA ASP A 423 -4.06 -22.77 30.90
C ASP A 423 -2.65 -23.18 30.42
N PHE A 424 -2.11 -22.38 29.50
CA PHE A 424 -0.78 -22.60 28.92
C PHE A 424 0.36 -22.03 29.79
N SER A 425 0.06 -21.36 30.89
CA SER A 425 1.06 -20.90 31.87
C SER A 425 1.54 -22.01 32.82
N ARG A 426 0.86 -23.17 32.81
CA ARG A 426 1.26 -24.30 33.65
C ARG A 426 2.66 -24.79 33.30
N GLN A 427 3.45 -25.13 34.31
CA GLN A 427 4.84 -25.55 34.19
C GLN A 427 5.07 -26.69 33.17
N ARG A 428 4.12 -27.62 33.03
CA ARG A 428 4.18 -28.74 32.07
C ARG A 428 4.36 -28.31 30.61
N TYR A 429 4.02 -27.07 30.24
CA TYR A 429 4.17 -26.57 28.88
C TYR A 429 5.54 -25.90 28.65
N GLY A 430 6.19 -25.38 29.70
CA GLY A 430 7.48 -24.72 29.59
C GLY A 430 7.46 -23.36 28.88
N PHE A 431 6.28 -22.73 28.74
CA PHE A 431 6.13 -21.47 28.03
C PHE A 431 6.25 -20.25 28.91
N TYR A 432 6.20 -20.46 30.23
CA TYR A 432 6.27 -19.43 31.26
C TYR A 432 7.30 -19.79 32.33
N GLU A 433 7.93 -18.76 32.85
CA GLU A 433 8.90 -18.83 33.97
C GLU A 433 8.45 -17.90 35.09
N THR A 434 9.06 -18.03 36.27
CA THR A 434 8.83 -17.17 37.42
C THR A 434 10.08 -16.39 37.74
N VAL A 435 9.93 -15.09 38.05
CA VAL A 435 11.04 -14.25 38.53
C VAL A 435 10.62 -13.53 39.81
N GLN A 436 11.52 -13.43 40.77
CA GLN A 436 11.31 -12.58 41.94
C GLN A 436 11.30 -11.11 41.51
N THR A 437 10.39 -10.29 42.08
CA THR A 437 10.20 -8.90 41.67
C THR A 437 10.52 -7.88 42.76
N ASP A 438 10.63 -8.30 43.99
CA ASP A 438 10.95 -7.41 45.12
C ASP A 438 11.75 -8.12 46.21
N THR A 439 12.18 -7.35 47.18
CA THR A 439 12.95 -7.83 48.36
C THR A 439 12.13 -8.65 49.34
N THR A 440 10.80 -8.64 49.21
CA THR A 440 9.88 -9.41 50.07
C THR A 440 9.64 -10.83 49.56
N GLY A 441 10.25 -11.20 48.44
CA GLY A 441 10.13 -12.52 47.83
C GLY A 441 8.87 -12.73 47.03
N ARG A 442 8.24 -11.65 46.49
CA ARG A 442 7.13 -11.78 45.55
C ARG A 442 7.62 -12.25 44.19
N PHE A 443 6.90 -13.18 43.60
CA PHE A 443 7.18 -13.71 42.26
C PHE A 443 6.18 -13.25 41.24
N LYS A 444 6.65 -13.00 40.03
CA LYS A 444 5.83 -12.72 38.84
C LYS A 444 6.03 -13.84 37.83
N VAL A 445 4.91 -14.32 37.27
CA VAL A 445 4.91 -15.23 36.12
C VAL A 445 5.08 -14.39 34.85
N TYR A 446 6.05 -14.73 34.03
CA TYR A 446 6.30 -14.09 32.75
C TYR A 446 6.68 -15.14 31.70
N SER A 447 6.65 -14.77 30.44
CA SER A 447 7.13 -15.66 29.38
C SER A 447 8.39 -15.09 28.75
N PRO A 448 9.47 -15.88 28.65
CA PRO A 448 10.72 -15.45 27.99
C PRO A 448 10.57 -15.26 26.49
N PHE A 449 9.39 -15.57 25.92
CA PHE A 449 9.07 -15.43 24.51
C PHE A 449 8.24 -14.19 24.18
N THR A 450 7.92 -13.35 25.18
CA THR A 450 7.03 -12.17 25.00
C THR A 450 7.58 -11.18 23.97
N ASP A 451 8.91 -11.06 23.87
CA ASP A 451 9.57 -10.14 22.96
C ASP A 451 9.74 -10.69 21.53
N ASN A 452 8.96 -11.70 21.15
CA ASN A 452 8.92 -12.23 19.79
C ASN A 452 7.70 -11.71 19.00
N ALA A 453 7.67 -11.97 17.71
CA ALA A 453 6.73 -11.35 16.77
C ALA A 453 5.24 -11.67 17.01
N TYR A 454 4.92 -12.85 17.57
CA TYR A 454 3.53 -13.33 17.71
C TYR A 454 3.08 -13.50 19.16
N GLY A 455 3.84 -13.00 20.11
CA GLY A 455 3.52 -13.11 21.53
C GLY A 455 3.44 -14.57 22.02
N VAL A 456 2.75 -14.76 23.10
CA VAL A 456 2.67 -16.05 23.80
C VAL A 456 1.23 -16.52 23.97
N PRO A 457 0.97 -17.83 24.17
CA PRO A 457 -0.35 -18.30 24.56
C PRO A 457 -0.82 -17.62 25.85
N GLY A 458 -2.11 -17.33 25.96
CA GLY A 458 -2.66 -16.70 27.16
C GLY A 458 -2.45 -17.54 28.42
N SER A 459 -2.21 -16.87 29.54
CA SER A 459 -2.23 -17.46 30.87
C SER A 459 -3.68 -17.60 31.37
N GLY A 460 -3.93 -18.63 32.18
CA GLY A 460 -5.24 -18.95 32.72
C GLY A 460 -6.09 -19.82 31.80
N GLN A 461 -6.78 -20.76 32.43
CA GLN A 461 -7.77 -21.60 31.78
C GLN A 461 -9.01 -20.77 31.42
N GLN A 462 -9.61 -21.02 30.27
CA GLN A 462 -10.86 -20.38 29.87
C GLN A 462 -11.94 -21.44 29.64
N PHE A 463 -13.09 -21.25 30.28
CA PHE A 463 -14.29 -22.04 30.03
C PHE A 463 -15.50 -21.13 30.10
N ASN A 464 -16.00 -20.75 28.93
CA ASN A 464 -17.05 -19.75 28.80
C ASN A 464 -18.27 -20.33 28.08
N LEU A 465 -19.43 -19.99 28.62
CA LEU A 465 -20.70 -20.11 27.92
C LEU A 465 -21.03 -18.77 27.30
N THR A 466 -21.36 -18.74 26.01
CA THR A 466 -21.92 -17.57 25.33
C THR A 466 -23.37 -17.86 24.99
N PHE A 467 -24.23 -16.87 25.13
CA PHE A 467 -25.64 -16.99 24.76
C PHE A 467 -26.15 -15.68 24.17
N GLY A 468 -27.08 -15.79 23.28
CA GLY A 468 -27.65 -14.63 22.63
C GLY A 468 -29.03 -14.89 22.08
N LEU A 469 -29.78 -13.82 21.91
CA LEU A 469 -31.10 -13.82 21.34
C LEU A 469 -31.22 -12.65 20.37
N SER A 470 -31.43 -12.95 19.10
CA SER A 470 -31.71 -11.94 18.08
C SER A 470 -33.16 -12.06 17.62
N GLN A 471 -33.82 -10.93 17.46
CA GLN A 471 -35.23 -10.86 17.06
C GLN A 471 -35.39 -9.83 15.94
N SER A 472 -36.30 -10.11 15.01
CA SER A 472 -36.74 -9.15 13.99
C SER A 472 -38.24 -9.24 13.77
N LEU A 473 -38.89 -8.12 13.44
CA LEU A 473 -40.31 -8.01 13.22
C LEU A 473 -40.61 -7.37 11.87
N GLU A 474 -41.24 -8.15 11.00
CA GLU A 474 -41.63 -7.72 9.65
C GLU A 474 -43.16 -7.73 9.52
N ALA A 475 -43.73 -6.76 8.80
CA ALA A 475 -45.13 -6.71 8.45
C ALA A 475 -45.35 -6.71 6.94
N LYS A 476 -46.45 -7.36 6.51
CA LYS A 476 -47.00 -7.18 5.19
C LYS A 476 -48.12 -6.18 5.26
N VAL A 477 -47.94 -5.03 4.58
CA VAL A 477 -48.90 -3.93 4.58
C VAL A 477 -49.45 -3.74 3.16
N ARG A 478 -50.76 -3.69 3.05
CA ARG A 478 -51.44 -3.40 1.76
C ARG A 478 -51.45 -1.90 1.54
N THR A 479 -50.88 -1.47 0.43
CA THR A 479 -51.02 -0.12 -0.17
C THR A 479 -52.11 -0.19 -1.22
N LYS A 480 -52.54 0.93 -1.79
CA LYS A 480 -53.69 0.97 -2.73
C LYS A 480 -53.60 -0.12 -3.84
N ASP A 481 -52.44 -0.38 -4.38
CA ASP A 481 -52.25 -1.28 -5.54
C ASP A 481 -51.30 -2.48 -5.30
N THR A 482 -50.59 -2.52 -4.18
CA THR A 482 -49.58 -3.58 -3.90
C THR A 482 -49.52 -3.96 -2.42
N VAL A 483 -48.95 -5.14 -2.15
CA VAL A 483 -48.61 -5.57 -0.81
C VAL A 483 -47.12 -5.40 -0.62
N LYS A 484 -46.71 -4.48 0.26
CA LYS A 484 -45.33 -4.24 0.60
C LYS A 484 -44.94 -4.93 1.89
N LYS A 485 -43.69 -5.45 1.96
CA LYS A 485 -43.05 -5.89 3.19
C LYS A 485 -42.37 -4.69 3.84
N VAL A 486 -42.69 -4.44 5.09
CA VAL A 486 -42.13 -3.37 5.90
C VAL A 486 -41.47 -4.02 7.13
N LYS A 487 -40.20 -3.68 7.37
CA LYS A 487 -39.53 -4.05 8.62
C LYS A 487 -39.95 -3.07 9.70
N ILE A 488 -40.61 -3.57 10.75
CA ILE A 488 -41.01 -2.79 11.94
C ILE A 488 -39.80 -2.66 12.86
N ILE A 489 -39.08 -3.75 13.03
CA ILE A 489 -37.84 -3.84 13.81
C ILE A 489 -36.88 -4.65 12.99
N ASP A 490 -35.76 -4.02 12.57
CA ASP A 490 -34.73 -4.72 11.82
C ASP A 490 -34.05 -5.78 12.68
N GLN A 491 -33.69 -5.41 13.91
CA GLN A 491 -33.06 -6.32 14.86
C GLN A 491 -33.11 -5.77 16.28
N ILE A 492 -33.48 -6.62 17.22
CA ILE A 492 -33.17 -6.48 18.65
C ILE A 492 -32.24 -7.64 18.98
N SER A 493 -31.12 -7.40 19.61
CA SER A 493 -30.23 -8.45 20.08
C SER A 493 -29.80 -8.24 21.52
N ILE A 494 -29.79 -9.33 22.27
CA ILE A 494 -29.27 -9.43 23.63
C ILE A 494 -28.20 -10.51 23.59
N ASN A 495 -26.96 -10.19 24.03
CA ASN A 495 -25.88 -11.13 24.10
C ASN A 495 -25.28 -11.14 25.49
N GLY A 496 -24.80 -12.28 25.91
CA GLY A 496 -24.14 -12.45 27.18
C GLY A 496 -23.13 -13.58 27.18
N SER A 497 -22.28 -13.58 28.18
CA SER A 497 -21.36 -14.69 28.43
C SER A 497 -21.28 -14.97 29.92
N TYR A 498 -21.03 -16.21 30.26
CA TYR A 498 -20.80 -16.67 31.62
C TYR A 498 -19.45 -17.37 31.68
N ASN A 499 -18.54 -16.91 32.52
CA ASN A 499 -17.26 -17.53 32.78
C ASN A 499 -17.40 -18.50 33.97
N PHE A 500 -17.30 -19.80 33.71
CA PHE A 500 -17.40 -20.83 34.73
C PHE A 500 -16.23 -20.87 35.73
N LEU A 501 -15.14 -20.19 35.41
CA LEU A 501 -13.91 -20.18 36.20
C LEU A 501 -13.72 -18.87 36.97
N ALA A 502 -14.68 -17.99 36.93
CA ALA A 502 -14.63 -16.76 37.72
C ALA A 502 -15.04 -17.03 39.16
N ASP A 503 -14.25 -16.59 40.12
CA ASP A 503 -14.55 -16.71 41.55
C ASP A 503 -15.77 -15.88 41.95
N SER A 504 -16.02 -14.78 41.24
CA SER A 504 -17.21 -13.92 41.42
C SER A 504 -17.53 -13.21 40.10
N MET A 505 -18.80 -12.78 39.94
CA MET A 505 -19.30 -12.05 38.77
C MET A 505 -19.01 -12.72 37.44
N GLY A 506 -19.17 -14.05 37.33
CA GLY A 506 -18.95 -14.81 36.12
C GLY A 506 -19.84 -14.39 34.93
N LEU A 507 -20.96 -13.72 35.20
CA LEU A 507 -21.88 -13.21 34.18
C LEU A 507 -21.38 -11.85 33.64
N SER A 508 -21.24 -11.75 32.31
CA SER A 508 -20.94 -10.48 31.66
C SER A 508 -22.12 -9.49 31.73
N THR A 509 -21.85 -8.23 31.44
CA THR A 509 -22.93 -7.28 31.11
C THR A 509 -23.73 -7.80 29.92
N LEU A 510 -25.03 -7.52 29.91
CA LEU A 510 -25.99 -7.94 28.87
C LEU A 510 -26.35 -6.74 27.98
N PRO A 511 -25.51 -6.40 26.96
CA PRO A 511 -25.84 -5.32 26.07
C PRO A 511 -27.10 -5.66 25.25
N ILE A 512 -28.04 -4.72 25.25
CA ILE A 512 -29.25 -4.76 24.42
C ILE A 512 -28.99 -3.78 23.26
N GLN A 513 -29.06 -4.30 22.05
CA GLN A 513 -28.89 -3.49 20.83
C GLN A 513 -30.22 -3.49 20.07
N LEU A 514 -30.73 -2.28 19.77
CA LEU A 514 -31.90 -2.07 18.93
C LEU A 514 -31.44 -1.40 17.63
N ARG A 515 -31.80 -1.99 16.51
CA ARG A 515 -31.67 -1.41 15.18
C ARG A 515 -33.04 -1.40 14.51
N THR A 516 -33.44 -0.22 14.05
CA THR A 516 -34.65 -0.07 13.23
C THR A 516 -34.41 1.04 12.18
N THR A 517 -35.03 0.87 11.03
CA THR A 517 -35.01 1.87 9.95
C THR A 517 -36.29 2.69 10.06
N ILE A 518 -36.17 3.94 10.55
CA ILE A 518 -37.33 4.82 10.82
C ILE A 518 -37.91 5.36 9.50
N TYR A 519 -37.13 5.38 8.42
CA TYR A 519 -37.56 5.86 7.10
C TYR A 519 -37.00 4.95 6.00
N GLN A 520 -37.85 4.18 5.36
CA GLN A 520 -37.56 3.65 4.03
C GLN A 520 -38.29 4.55 3.05
N ASN A 521 -37.55 5.10 2.07
CA ASN A 521 -38.09 5.96 1.01
C ASN A 521 -39.47 5.50 0.56
N ILE A 522 -40.43 6.39 0.71
CA ILE A 522 -41.78 6.26 0.19
C ILE A 522 -41.71 6.44 -1.34
#